data_a3119acf34f3dea2bde1a98a9294f7ce
#
_entry.id   a3119acf34f3dea2bde1a98a9294f7ce
#
_cell.length_a   1.000
_cell.length_b   1.000
_cell.length_c   1.000
_cell.angle_alpha   90.00
_cell.angle_beta   90.00
_cell.angle_gamma   90.00
#
_symmetry.space_group_name_H-M   'P 1'
#
loop_
_entity.id
_entity.type
_entity.pdbx_description
1 polymer ?
#
loop_
_entity_poly.entity_id
_entity_poly.type
_entity_poly.pdbx_seq_one_letter_code
_entity_poly.pdbx_strand_id
1 'polypeptide(L)'
;MFAVTAFSLGATSTSSVGSATAGAGAGKVHFDNFTIEKTVDKYSSSLCTDLAAGKSLKSIEIILRKPAPEGLVPVAEYMLKTVCITSIHISSGASRTPTETIEGEYAAIAFDVYQQKGSGRTAAGPPSGWNQVTNTPVPGVSVTSSSVRALGRRR
;
A
#
# COMPACT_ATOMS: atom_id res chain seq x y z
N MET A 1 7.91 11.33 1.43
CA MET A 1 7.81 10.26 0.40
C MET A 1 9.18 9.64 0.25
N PHE A 2 9.28 8.32 0.19
CA PHE A 2 10.51 7.54 0.00
C PHE A 2 10.31 6.49 -1.10
N ALA A 3 11.39 5.99 -1.66
CA ALA A 3 11.37 4.92 -2.65
C ALA A 3 11.28 3.56 -1.94
N VAL A 4 10.45 2.67 -2.47
CA VAL A 4 10.26 1.30 -2.00
C VAL A 4 10.88 0.36 -3.02
N THR A 5 11.66 -0.62 -2.57
CA THR A 5 12.30 -1.62 -3.43
C THR A 5 11.43 -2.86 -3.62
N ALA A 6 10.67 -3.23 -2.58
CA ALA A 6 9.68 -4.30 -2.63
C ALA A 6 8.55 -4.04 -1.61
N PHE A 7 7.38 -4.61 -1.86
CA PHE A 7 6.30 -4.66 -0.88
C PHE A 7 5.47 -5.93 -1.06
N SER A 8 4.77 -6.34 0.00
CA SER A 8 3.84 -7.46 0.00
C SER A 8 2.56 -7.07 0.72
N LEU A 9 1.44 -7.48 0.15
CA LEU A 9 0.10 -7.35 0.71
C LEU A 9 -0.62 -8.67 0.48
N GLY A 10 -1.37 -9.14 1.48
CA GLY A 10 -2.13 -10.39 1.37
C GLY A 10 -3.49 -10.27 2.05
N ALA A 11 -4.40 -11.15 1.66
CA ALA A 11 -5.70 -11.29 2.30
C ALA A 11 -6.16 -12.74 2.24
N THR A 12 -6.76 -13.21 3.31
CA THR A 12 -7.36 -14.54 3.42
C THR A 12 -8.83 -14.43 3.83
N SER A 13 -9.64 -15.38 3.40
CA SER A 13 -11.05 -15.45 3.79
C SER A 13 -11.38 -16.83 4.32
N THR A 14 -12.13 -16.88 5.39
CA THR A 14 -12.59 -18.14 6.01
C THR A 14 -13.88 -18.68 5.39
N SER A 15 -14.35 -18.12 4.26
CA SER A 15 -15.53 -18.61 3.56
C SER A 15 -15.30 -20.01 3.02
N SER A 16 -16.16 -20.97 3.37
CA SER A 16 -16.18 -22.32 2.79
C SER A 16 -17.23 -22.42 1.69
N VAL A 17 -16.82 -22.84 0.49
CA VAL A 17 -17.74 -23.22 -0.58
C VAL A 17 -18.26 -24.63 -0.27
N GLY A 18 -19.54 -24.79 0.06
CA GLY A 18 -20.11 -26.13 0.25
C GLY A 18 -20.97 -26.35 1.48
N SER A 19 -21.42 -25.31 2.19
CA SER A 19 -22.46 -25.47 3.19
C SER A 19 -23.80 -25.75 2.49
N ALA A 20 -24.43 -26.91 2.76
CA ALA A 20 -25.67 -27.37 2.18
C ALA A 20 -26.91 -26.55 2.59
N THR A 21 -26.73 -25.51 3.35
CA THR A 21 -27.74 -24.50 3.64
C THR A 21 -27.45 -23.28 2.79
N ALA A 22 -28.39 -22.89 1.95
CA ALA A 22 -28.33 -21.79 0.98
C ALA A 22 -28.13 -20.37 1.61
N GLY A 23 -27.36 -20.28 2.66
CA GLY A 23 -26.85 -19.07 3.26
C GLY A 23 -25.35 -19.02 3.07
N ALA A 24 -24.86 -18.22 2.13
CA ALA A 24 -23.44 -17.89 2.08
C ALA A 24 -23.07 -17.25 3.42
N GLY A 25 -22.48 -18.02 4.31
CA GLY A 25 -21.80 -17.49 5.47
C GLY A 25 -20.67 -16.59 4.93
N ALA A 26 -20.90 -15.29 4.89
CA ALA A 26 -19.87 -14.34 4.50
C ALA A 26 -18.72 -14.49 5.50
N GLY A 27 -17.70 -15.25 5.08
CA GLY A 27 -16.48 -15.40 5.87
C GLY A 27 -15.88 -14.01 6.11
N LYS A 28 -15.34 -13.81 7.28
CA LYS A 28 -14.62 -12.58 7.58
C LYS A 28 -13.28 -12.60 6.84
N VAL A 29 -12.98 -11.53 6.08
CA VAL A 29 -11.66 -11.34 5.49
C VAL A 29 -10.67 -10.98 6.60
N HIS A 30 -9.48 -11.51 6.50
CA HIS A 30 -8.31 -11.14 7.28
C HIS A 30 -7.23 -10.64 6.32
N PHE A 31 -6.68 -9.47 6.59
CA PHE A 31 -5.54 -8.96 5.87
C PHE A 31 -4.26 -9.41 6.57
N ASP A 32 -3.34 -9.94 5.79
CA ASP A 32 -2.01 -10.27 6.28
C ASP A 32 -1.25 -8.96 6.58
N ASN A 33 -0.23 -9.05 7.41
CA ASN A 33 0.66 -7.92 7.64
C ASN A 33 1.24 -7.43 6.32
N PHE A 34 1.28 -6.12 6.13
CA PHE A 34 2.05 -5.58 5.02
C PHE A 34 3.53 -5.68 5.30
N THR A 35 4.32 -5.85 4.25
CA THR A 35 5.78 -5.77 4.29
C THR A 35 6.24 -4.74 3.26
N ILE A 36 7.13 -3.85 3.65
CA ILE A 36 7.77 -2.86 2.78
C ILE A 36 9.28 -2.97 2.96
N GLU A 37 10.00 -3.10 1.84
CA GLU A 37 11.46 -3.05 1.82
C GLU A 37 11.92 -1.75 1.18
N LYS A 38 12.89 -1.09 1.80
CA LYS A 38 13.50 0.12 1.28
C LYS A 38 14.94 0.30 1.76
N THR A 39 15.66 1.17 1.12
CA THR A 39 16.95 1.64 1.62
C THR A 39 16.73 2.54 2.83
N VAL A 40 17.61 2.44 3.83
CA VAL A 40 17.59 3.35 4.99
C VAL A 40 17.78 4.79 4.52
N ASP A 41 16.91 5.67 4.99
CA ASP A 41 16.87 7.09 4.62
C ASP A 41 16.54 7.99 5.83
N LYS A 42 16.37 9.28 5.57
CA LYS A 42 16.05 10.27 6.61
C LYS A 42 14.72 10.01 7.35
N TYR A 43 13.82 9.19 6.82
CA TYR A 43 12.55 8.85 7.46
C TYR A 43 12.64 7.65 8.39
N SER A 44 13.72 6.84 8.28
CA SER A 44 13.89 5.60 9.04
C SER A 44 13.89 5.84 10.55
N SER A 45 14.51 6.92 11.01
CA SER A 45 14.54 7.28 12.44
C SER A 45 13.14 7.64 12.99
N SER A 46 12.33 8.36 12.21
CA SER A 46 10.97 8.69 12.63
C SER A 46 10.06 7.47 12.67
N LEU A 47 10.18 6.56 11.68
CA LEU A 47 9.44 5.31 11.66
C LEU A 47 9.79 4.42 12.87
N CYS A 48 11.07 4.34 13.22
CA CYS A 48 11.52 3.61 14.41
C CYS A 48 10.98 4.24 15.72
N THR A 49 10.93 5.57 15.78
CA THR A 49 10.34 6.28 16.93
C THR A 49 8.83 6.04 17.02
N ASP A 50 8.12 6.05 15.90
CA ASP A 50 6.68 5.80 15.87
C ASP A 50 6.36 4.35 16.28
N LEU A 51 7.17 3.37 15.84
CA LEU A 51 7.11 1.99 16.30
C LEU A 51 7.30 1.91 17.83
N ALA A 52 8.40 2.49 18.35
CA ALA A 52 8.72 2.45 19.78
C ALA A 52 7.66 3.14 20.66
N ALA A 53 7.01 4.16 20.13
CA ALA A 53 5.93 4.88 20.80
C ALA A 53 4.55 4.22 20.63
N GLY A 54 4.43 3.13 19.88
CA GLY A 54 3.17 2.47 19.57
C GLY A 54 2.19 3.36 18.80
N LYS A 55 2.68 4.31 18.02
CA LYS A 55 1.82 5.23 17.28
C LYS A 55 1.21 4.56 16.07
N SER A 56 -0.09 4.81 15.87
CA SER A 56 -0.75 4.49 14.62
C SER A 56 -0.57 5.62 13.59
N LEU A 57 -0.29 5.25 12.35
CA LEU A 57 -0.29 6.15 11.20
C LEU A 57 -1.70 6.22 10.62
N LYS A 58 -2.08 7.42 10.16
CA LYS A 58 -3.39 7.60 9.52
C LYS A 58 -3.51 6.78 8.24
N SER A 59 -2.47 6.76 7.43
CA SER A 59 -2.41 5.99 6.19
C SER A 59 -1.00 5.84 5.67
N ILE A 60 -0.80 4.77 4.89
CA ILE A 60 0.37 4.57 4.01
C ILE A 60 -0.17 4.45 2.59
N GLU A 61 0.43 5.19 1.67
CA GLU A 61 0.12 5.15 0.24
C GLU A 61 1.30 4.55 -0.52
N ILE A 62 1.05 3.51 -1.29
CA ILE A 62 2.03 2.81 -2.13
C ILE A 62 1.62 3.01 -3.59
N ILE A 63 2.47 3.69 -4.37
CA ILE A 63 2.20 3.99 -5.77
C ILE A 63 3.22 3.24 -6.65
N LEU A 64 2.72 2.34 -7.47
CA LEU A 64 3.51 1.70 -8.52
C LEU A 64 3.49 2.56 -9.77
N ARG A 65 4.67 2.80 -10.32
CA ARG A 65 4.82 3.58 -11.56
C ARG A 65 5.68 2.82 -12.56
N LYS A 66 5.38 3.03 -13.84
CA LYS A 66 6.21 2.54 -14.94
C LYS A 66 6.70 3.68 -15.82
N PRO A 67 7.84 3.52 -16.50
CA PRO A 67 8.28 4.48 -17.51
C PRO A 67 7.29 4.56 -18.67
N ALA A 68 7.06 5.78 -19.15
CA ALA A 68 6.30 6.10 -20.36
C ALA A 68 6.97 7.28 -21.07
N PRO A 69 6.67 7.57 -22.34
CA PRO A 69 7.28 8.68 -23.08
C PRO A 69 7.15 10.03 -22.38
N GLU A 70 6.04 10.26 -21.69
CA GLU A 70 5.76 11.48 -20.91
C GLU A 70 6.35 11.48 -19.49
N GLY A 71 7.05 10.42 -19.08
CA GLY A 71 7.61 10.24 -17.75
C GLY A 71 7.06 9.01 -17.00
N LEU A 72 7.13 9.03 -15.66
CA LEU A 72 6.61 7.93 -14.83
C LEU A 72 5.10 8.03 -14.67
N VAL A 73 4.36 7.04 -15.17
CA VAL A 73 2.90 6.95 -15.06
C VAL A 73 2.48 5.92 -14.01
N PRO A 74 1.41 6.18 -13.24
CA PRO A 74 0.90 5.22 -12.26
C PRO A 74 0.34 3.97 -12.95
N VAL A 75 0.56 2.81 -12.34
CA VAL A 75 0.04 1.50 -12.76
C VAL A 75 -0.95 0.96 -11.73
N ALA A 76 -0.63 1.13 -10.46
CA ALA A 76 -1.50 0.77 -9.35
C ALA A 76 -1.20 1.67 -8.15
N GLU A 77 -2.21 1.85 -7.31
CA GLU A 77 -2.15 2.64 -6.10
C GLU A 77 -2.87 1.91 -4.98
N TYR A 78 -2.19 1.76 -3.86
CA TYR A 78 -2.72 1.10 -2.66
C TYR A 78 -2.69 2.09 -1.51
N MET A 79 -3.82 2.27 -0.84
CA MET A 79 -3.93 3.08 0.37
C MET A 79 -4.32 2.20 1.54
N LEU A 80 -3.38 2.00 2.45
CA LEU A 80 -3.60 1.33 3.74
C LEU A 80 -4.05 2.38 4.75
N LYS A 81 -5.12 2.12 5.51
CA LYS A 81 -5.69 3.07 6.48
C LYS A 81 -5.62 2.51 7.89
N THR A 82 -5.39 3.39 8.85
CA THR A 82 -5.21 3.05 10.26
C THR A 82 -4.14 1.99 10.43
N VAL A 83 -2.91 2.42 10.22
CA VAL A 83 -1.74 1.53 10.11
C VAL A 83 -0.95 1.54 11.42
N CYS A 84 -0.61 0.35 11.92
CA CYS A 84 0.32 0.18 13.02
C CYS A 84 1.56 -0.54 12.53
N ILE A 85 2.74 0.07 12.69
CA ILE A 85 4.01 -0.61 12.42
C ILE A 85 4.26 -1.59 13.57
N THR A 86 4.53 -2.84 13.23
CA THR A 86 4.77 -3.91 14.23
C THR A 86 6.23 -4.34 14.29
N SER A 87 6.98 -4.15 13.20
CA SER A 87 8.39 -4.53 13.10
C SER A 87 9.15 -3.61 12.17
N ILE A 88 10.42 -3.32 12.53
CA ILE A 88 11.40 -2.72 11.63
C ILE A 88 12.70 -3.50 11.80
N HIS A 89 13.18 -4.08 10.71
CA HIS A 89 14.41 -4.83 10.67
C HIS A 89 15.41 -4.15 9.73
N ILE A 90 16.56 -3.73 10.26
CA ILE A 90 17.62 -3.07 9.49
C ILE A 90 18.77 -4.05 9.28
N SER A 91 19.21 -4.19 8.04
CA SER A 91 20.33 -5.04 7.66
C SER A 91 21.29 -4.31 6.72
N SER A 92 22.57 -4.69 6.77
CA SER A 92 23.57 -4.20 5.84
C SER A 92 24.45 -5.37 5.40
N GLY A 93 24.53 -5.57 4.08
CA GLY A 93 25.41 -6.58 3.47
C GLY A 93 26.72 -6.00 2.96
N ALA A 94 27.40 -6.76 2.11
CA ALA A 94 28.68 -6.37 1.50
C ALA A 94 28.60 -5.09 0.65
N SER A 95 27.42 -4.74 0.12
CA SER A 95 27.18 -3.52 -0.65
C SER A 95 27.28 -2.22 0.15
N ARG A 96 27.40 -2.30 1.48
CA ARG A 96 27.45 -1.18 2.43
C ARG A 96 26.23 -0.23 2.41
N THR A 97 25.21 -0.51 1.61
CA THR A 97 23.98 0.26 1.61
C THR A 97 22.99 -0.44 2.54
N PRO A 98 22.66 0.12 3.71
CA PRO A 98 21.72 -0.52 4.62
C PRO A 98 20.32 -0.49 4.03
N THR A 99 19.62 -1.62 4.20
CA THR A 99 18.22 -1.78 3.84
C THR A 99 17.40 -2.01 5.10
N GLU A 100 16.13 -1.67 5.05
CA GLU A 100 15.19 -1.94 6.11
C GLU A 100 13.93 -2.60 5.58
N THR A 101 13.43 -3.54 6.37
CA THR A 101 12.14 -4.19 6.18
C THR A 101 11.19 -3.71 7.26
N ILE A 102 10.07 -3.15 6.87
CA ILE A 102 9.03 -2.61 7.74
C ILE A 102 7.81 -3.48 7.59
N GLU A 103 7.29 -3.97 8.71
CA GLU A 103 6.05 -4.75 8.74
C GLU A 103 5.01 -4.04 9.61
N GLY A 104 3.74 -4.30 9.31
CA GLY A 104 2.67 -3.75 10.10
C GLY A 104 1.29 -4.24 9.70
N GLU A 105 0.33 -3.84 10.50
CA GLU A 105 -1.08 -4.15 10.34
C GLU A 105 -1.85 -2.92 9.87
N TYR A 106 -3.00 -3.13 9.26
CA TYR A 106 -3.87 -2.06 8.79
C TYR A 106 -5.34 -2.46 8.87
N ALA A 107 -6.20 -1.49 9.18
CA ALA A 107 -7.63 -1.74 9.35
C ALA A 107 -8.37 -1.82 8.01
N ALA A 108 -7.94 -1.08 7.01
CA ALA A 108 -8.60 -1.06 5.70
C ALA A 108 -7.60 -0.84 4.57
N ILE A 109 -7.94 -1.38 3.40
CA ILE A 109 -7.22 -1.16 2.16
C ILE A 109 -8.18 -0.60 1.11
N ALA A 110 -7.70 0.37 0.34
CA ALA A 110 -8.31 0.78 -0.91
C ALA A 110 -7.25 0.71 -2.01
N PHE A 111 -7.66 0.32 -3.21
CA PHE A 111 -6.72 0.22 -4.34
C PHE A 111 -7.38 0.58 -5.65
N ASP A 112 -6.59 1.17 -6.53
CA ASP A 112 -6.92 1.50 -7.91
C ASP A 112 -5.87 0.91 -8.84
N VAL A 113 -6.33 0.38 -9.95
CA VAL A 113 -5.48 -0.13 -11.03
C VAL A 113 -5.70 0.73 -12.26
N TYR A 114 -4.62 1.17 -12.87
CA TYR A 114 -4.64 2.07 -14.02
C TYR A 114 -4.40 1.29 -15.31
N GLN A 115 -5.35 1.35 -16.24
CA GLN A 115 -5.21 0.79 -17.57
C GLN A 115 -4.69 1.87 -18.53
N GLN A 116 -3.64 1.55 -19.27
CA GLN A 116 -3.15 2.42 -20.34
C GLN A 116 -4.09 2.29 -21.54
N LYS A 117 -4.71 3.39 -21.95
CA LYS A 117 -5.45 3.48 -23.22
C LYS A 117 -4.48 3.64 -24.39
N GLY A 118 -4.92 3.28 -25.61
CA GLY A 118 -4.10 3.37 -26.82
C GLY A 118 -3.56 4.77 -27.15
N SER A 119 -4.10 5.80 -26.50
CA SER A 119 -3.61 7.20 -26.56
C SER A 119 -2.46 7.52 -25.59
N GLY A 120 -1.90 6.51 -24.88
CA GLY A 120 -0.88 6.72 -23.85
C GLY A 120 -1.41 7.16 -22.47
N ARG A 121 -2.65 7.64 -22.39
CA ARG A 121 -3.26 8.08 -21.11
C ARG A 121 -3.68 6.88 -20.27
N THR A 122 -3.39 6.93 -18.98
CA THR A 122 -3.90 5.97 -18.00
C THR A 122 -5.31 6.35 -17.56
N ALA A 123 -6.18 5.35 -17.39
CA ALA A 123 -7.50 5.53 -16.78
C ALA A 123 -7.61 4.62 -15.57
N ALA A 124 -8.06 5.17 -14.46
CA ALA A 124 -8.36 4.37 -13.27
C ALA A 124 -9.53 3.41 -13.56
N GLY A 125 -9.43 2.20 -13.07
CA GLY A 125 -10.57 1.28 -12.95
C GLY A 125 -11.57 1.77 -11.89
N PRO A 126 -12.67 1.05 -11.65
CA PRO A 126 -13.55 1.36 -10.55
C PRO A 126 -12.78 1.18 -9.23
N PRO A 127 -12.75 2.21 -8.38
CA PRO A 127 -12.02 2.15 -7.12
C PRO A 127 -12.67 1.11 -6.20
N SER A 128 -11.83 0.32 -5.53
CA SER A 128 -12.27 -0.77 -4.66
C SER A 128 -11.54 -0.71 -3.33
N GLY A 129 -12.22 -1.08 -2.26
CA GLY A 129 -11.61 -1.17 -0.96
C GLY A 129 -12.45 -1.95 0.05
N TRP A 130 -11.81 -2.38 1.13
CA TRP A 130 -12.45 -3.13 2.21
C TRP A 130 -11.87 -2.75 3.56
N ASN A 131 -12.74 -2.70 4.56
CA ASN A 131 -12.37 -2.54 5.96
C ASN A 131 -12.60 -3.87 6.68
N GLN A 132 -11.52 -4.50 7.18
CA GLN A 132 -11.61 -5.78 7.87
C GLN A 132 -12.18 -5.67 9.30
N VAL A 133 -12.10 -4.50 9.92
CA VAL A 133 -12.63 -4.28 11.28
C VAL A 133 -14.15 -4.22 11.26
N THR A 134 -14.70 -3.41 10.35
CA THR A 134 -16.16 -3.27 10.18
C THR A 134 -16.76 -4.30 9.24
N ASN A 135 -15.90 -5.03 8.49
CA ASN A 135 -16.30 -6.01 7.47
C ASN A 135 -17.20 -5.39 6.39
N THR A 136 -16.84 -4.21 5.90
CA THR A 136 -17.62 -3.44 4.93
C THR A 136 -16.75 -2.90 3.80
N PRO A 137 -17.31 -2.71 2.59
CA PRO A 137 -16.63 -1.99 1.53
C PRO A 137 -16.27 -0.56 1.97
N VAL A 138 -15.14 -0.06 1.50
CA VAL A 138 -14.77 1.35 1.62
C VAL A 138 -14.57 1.94 0.23
N PRO A 139 -14.83 3.26 0.05
CA PRO A 139 -14.52 3.92 -1.21
C PRO A 139 -13.05 3.74 -1.57
N GLY A 140 -12.78 3.51 -2.85
CA GLY A 140 -11.42 3.45 -3.36
C GLY A 140 -10.68 4.78 -3.23
N VAL A 141 -9.43 4.79 -3.70
CA VAL A 141 -8.60 5.99 -3.69
C VAL A 141 -9.09 6.91 -4.81
N SER A 142 -9.78 8.00 -4.45
CA SER A 142 -10.04 9.06 -5.42
C SER A 142 -8.79 9.93 -5.51
N VAL A 143 -7.98 9.73 -6.55
CA VAL A 143 -6.87 10.65 -6.83
C VAL A 143 -7.49 11.98 -7.27
N THR A 144 -7.59 12.90 -6.35
CA THR A 144 -7.78 14.30 -6.73
C THR A 144 -6.48 14.70 -7.45
N SER A 145 -6.58 15.07 -8.71
CA SER A 145 -5.48 15.42 -9.63
C SER A 145 -4.56 16.57 -9.15
N SER A 146 -4.76 17.05 -7.94
CA SER A 146 -3.95 18.09 -7.27
C SER A 146 -2.72 17.56 -6.53
N SER A 147 -2.50 16.24 -6.43
CA SER A 147 -1.30 15.69 -5.77
C SER A 147 -0.15 15.37 -6.72
N VAL A 148 -0.32 15.59 -8.03
CA VAL A 148 0.78 15.52 -9.01
C VAL A 148 1.51 16.86 -9.02
N ARG A 149 2.12 17.26 -7.91
CA ARG A 149 3.18 18.26 -7.96
C ARG A 149 4.43 17.58 -8.50
N ALA A 150 4.64 17.73 -9.82
CA ALA A 150 5.91 17.53 -10.44
C ALA A 150 6.99 18.31 -9.65
N LEU A 151 7.97 17.61 -9.10
CA LEU A 151 9.22 18.25 -8.69
C LEU A 151 9.92 18.70 -9.98
N GLY A 152 9.66 19.97 -10.36
CA GLY A 152 10.36 20.66 -11.40
C GLY A 152 11.85 20.71 -11.04
N ARG A 153 12.68 20.22 -11.97
CA ARG A 153 14.12 20.49 -11.98
C ARG A 153 14.34 21.99 -11.84
N ARG A 154 15.03 22.41 -10.79
CA ARG A 154 15.75 23.69 -10.82
C ARG A 154 17.10 23.43 -11.49
N ARG A 155 17.39 24.24 -12.48
CA ARG A 155 18.68 24.33 -13.17
C ARG A 155 19.76 24.78 -12.20
#